data_be4f75c961d1bbe6241c5962d5cd2545
#
_entry.id   be4f75c961d1bbe6241c5962d5cd2545
#
_cell.length_a   1.000
_cell.length_b   1.000
_cell.length_c   1.000
_cell.angle_alpha   90.00
_cell.angle_beta   90.00
_cell.angle_gamma   90.00
#
_symmetry.space_group_name_H-M   'P 1'
#
loop_
_entity.id
_entity.type
_entity.pdbx_description
1 polymer ?
#
loop_
_entity_poly.entity_id
_entity_poly.type
_entity_poly.pdbx_seq_one_letter_code
_entity_poly.pdbx_strand_id
1 'polypeptide(L)'
;MRNILLLFSLTVLLYSCKDKEDPAPDLTFKNRMKDFVIDISHYAKGLDSNFIIIPQNGIELATKDGDDHGEPDLNYLNAIDGNGQEDLFYGYDLDDVATPSEDNAYLRRLLDISKNSGNTILVTDYVSTPGKMDASYQKNADAGYVSFAADHRDLDHIPSYPTPIHNENSETITHLAQAKNFLYLINPEPFSSKADFINAVTATNYDALIMDLFFKDGTTFSAGEINQLKNKANGGKRLVFSYMSIGEAEDYRYYWQSDWATNPPSWLKSVNPDWPGNFKVEYWNPDWQQIIFGNDDSYLKMILEAGFDGVYLDIIDGFEYFE
;
A
#
# COMPACT_ATOMS: atom_id res chain seq x y z
N MET A 1 29.21 63.29 -60.98
CA MET A 1 29.29 62.77 -59.62
C MET A 1 28.02 61.97 -59.40
N ARG A 2 28.14 60.66 -59.43
CA ARG A 2 27.00 59.72 -59.32
C ARG A 2 26.99 59.14 -57.91
N ASN A 3 26.00 59.43 -57.12
CA ASN A 3 25.80 58.85 -55.78
C ASN A 3 25.19 57.45 -55.93
N ILE A 4 25.93 56.46 -55.43
CA ILE A 4 25.44 55.08 -55.33
C ILE A 4 24.89 54.92 -53.90
N LEU A 5 23.55 54.69 -53.79
CA LEU A 5 22.89 54.30 -52.56
C LEU A 5 23.03 52.79 -52.37
N LEU A 6 23.76 52.36 -51.35
CA LEU A 6 23.78 50.96 -50.93
C LEU A 6 22.59 50.69 -50.00
N LEU A 7 21.65 49.85 -50.45
CA LEU A 7 20.59 49.28 -49.61
C LEU A 7 21.19 48.10 -48.81
N PHE A 8 21.27 48.20 -47.50
CA PHE A 8 21.53 47.07 -46.63
C PHE A 8 20.19 46.36 -46.33
N SER A 9 20.02 45.14 -46.88
CA SER A 9 18.92 44.27 -46.54
C SER A 9 19.23 43.53 -45.24
N LEU A 10 18.51 43.85 -44.15
CA LEU A 10 18.64 43.18 -42.85
C LEU A 10 17.71 41.95 -42.88
N THR A 11 18.30 40.76 -43.09
CA THR A 11 17.59 39.50 -42.99
C THR A 11 17.48 39.10 -41.52
N VAL A 12 16.29 39.25 -40.94
CA VAL A 12 15.99 38.75 -39.60
C VAL A 12 15.74 37.24 -39.69
N LEU A 13 16.71 36.46 -39.23
CA LEU A 13 16.55 35.02 -39.03
C LEU A 13 15.72 34.82 -37.73
N LEU A 14 14.44 34.51 -37.91
CA LEU A 14 13.59 34.00 -36.86
C LEU A 14 14.06 32.56 -36.50
N TYR A 15 14.84 32.41 -35.48
CA TYR A 15 15.05 31.13 -34.85
C TYR A 15 13.75 30.75 -34.09
N SER A 16 12.96 29.88 -34.73
CA SER A 16 11.89 29.15 -34.03
C SER A 16 12.56 28.17 -33.06
N CYS A 17 12.59 28.49 -31.79
CA CYS A 17 12.77 27.47 -30.77
C CYS A 17 11.56 26.53 -30.86
N LYS A 18 11.74 25.37 -31.46
CA LYS A 18 10.84 24.25 -31.18
C LYS A 18 11.13 23.88 -29.74
N ASP A 19 10.20 24.14 -28.86
CA ASP A 19 10.14 23.48 -27.58
C ASP A 19 10.26 21.97 -27.87
N LYS A 20 11.31 21.34 -27.36
CA LYS A 20 11.38 19.88 -27.35
C LYS A 20 10.28 19.49 -26.39
N GLU A 21 9.19 18.93 -26.92
CA GLU A 21 8.27 18.17 -26.09
C GLU A 21 9.12 17.14 -25.35
N ASP A 22 9.02 17.12 -24.03
CA ASP A 22 9.65 16.07 -23.22
C ASP A 22 9.12 14.74 -23.72
N PRO A 23 9.97 13.70 -23.80
CA PRO A 23 9.50 12.38 -24.22
C PRO A 23 8.38 11.94 -23.27
N ALA A 24 7.32 11.37 -23.84
CA ALA A 24 6.24 10.79 -23.03
C ALA A 24 6.82 9.82 -21.99
N PRO A 25 6.32 9.80 -20.74
CA PRO A 25 6.85 8.94 -19.68
C PRO A 25 6.77 7.47 -20.09
N ASP A 26 7.80 6.70 -19.75
CA ASP A 26 7.78 5.24 -19.95
C ASP A 26 6.93 4.60 -18.84
N LEU A 27 5.71 4.24 -19.16
CA LEU A 27 4.75 3.64 -18.23
C LEU A 27 4.81 2.11 -18.21
N THR A 28 5.83 1.50 -18.83
CA THR A 28 5.89 0.05 -18.99
C THR A 28 5.82 -0.67 -17.64
N PHE A 29 6.58 -0.24 -16.64
CA PHE A 29 6.61 -0.89 -15.33
C PHE A 29 5.36 -0.55 -14.50
N LYS A 30 4.89 0.68 -14.48
CA LYS A 30 3.61 1.05 -13.86
C LYS A 30 2.44 0.22 -14.38
N ASN A 31 2.33 0.09 -15.70
CA ASN A 31 1.25 -0.70 -16.32
C ASN A 31 1.34 -2.19 -15.94
N ARG A 32 2.54 -2.78 -15.89
CA ARG A 32 2.74 -4.16 -15.42
C ARG A 32 2.31 -4.35 -13.96
N MET A 33 2.54 -3.35 -13.08
CA MET A 33 2.08 -3.43 -11.70
C MET A 33 0.56 -3.29 -11.60
N LYS A 34 -0.06 -2.39 -12.38
CA LYS A 34 -1.52 -2.32 -12.50
C LYS A 34 -2.12 -3.66 -12.91
N ASP A 35 -1.61 -4.26 -13.98
CA ASP A 35 -2.07 -5.55 -14.48
C ASP A 35 -1.95 -6.63 -13.39
N PHE A 36 -0.83 -6.66 -12.66
CA PHE A 36 -0.61 -7.63 -11.58
C PHE A 36 -1.63 -7.48 -10.45
N VAL A 37 -1.89 -6.27 -9.97
CA VAL A 37 -2.91 -5.99 -8.94
C VAL A 37 -4.31 -6.36 -9.44
N ILE A 38 -4.64 -6.04 -10.70
CA ILE A 38 -5.93 -6.40 -11.33
C ILE A 38 -6.09 -7.91 -11.40
N ASP A 39 -5.05 -8.66 -11.78
CA ASP A 39 -5.08 -10.12 -11.87
C ASP A 39 -5.24 -10.77 -10.48
N ILE A 40 -4.53 -10.26 -9.46
CA ILE A 40 -4.73 -10.66 -8.05
C ILE A 40 -6.19 -10.45 -7.64
N SER A 41 -6.76 -9.30 -7.95
CA SER A 41 -8.15 -8.96 -7.63
C SER A 41 -9.14 -9.91 -8.33
N HIS A 42 -8.97 -10.13 -9.62
CA HIS A 42 -9.83 -11.03 -10.39
C HIS A 42 -9.77 -12.46 -9.86
N TYR A 43 -8.58 -12.96 -9.53
CA TYR A 43 -8.42 -14.29 -8.96
C TYR A 43 -9.11 -14.41 -7.59
N ALA A 44 -8.84 -13.48 -6.68
CA ALA A 44 -9.41 -13.49 -5.34
C ALA A 44 -10.93 -13.36 -5.36
N LYS A 45 -11.46 -12.36 -6.09
CA LYS A 45 -12.91 -12.12 -6.22
C LYS A 45 -13.64 -13.20 -7.01
N GLY A 46 -12.91 -13.96 -7.83
CA GLY A 46 -13.44 -15.18 -8.47
C GLY A 46 -13.68 -16.34 -7.49
N LEU A 47 -12.95 -16.37 -6.37
CA LEU A 47 -13.11 -17.37 -5.30
C LEU A 47 -14.03 -16.88 -4.18
N ASP A 48 -13.93 -15.62 -3.81
CA ASP A 48 -14.81 -14.91 -2.87
C ASP A 48 -15.12 -13.51 -3.39
N SER A 49 -16.34 -13.30 -3.86
CA SER A 49 -16.77 -12.01 -4.45
C SER A 49 -16.73 -10.82 -3.50
N ASN A 50 -16.61 -11.05 -2.18
CA ASN A 50 -16.53 -10.00 -1.17
C ASN A 50 -15.08 -9.73 -0.72
N PHE A 51 -14.09 -10.44 -1.28
CA PHE A 51 -12.70 -10.31 -0.89
C PHE A 51 -12.15 -8.92 -1.24
N ILE A 52 -11.53 -8.27 -0.27
CA ILE A 52 -11.13 -6.86 -0.33
C ILE A 52 -9.65 -6.76 -0.75
N ILE A 53 -9.35 -5.86 -1.69
CA ILE A 53 -8.00 -5.61 -2.22
C ILE A 53 -7.59 -4.17 -1.89
N ILE A 54 -6.50 -4.00 -1.15
CA ILE A 54 -6.00 -2.69 -0.69
C ILE A 54 -4.51 -2.59 -1.04
N PRO A 55 -4.13 -2.00 -2.18
CA PRO A 55 -2.73 -1.65 -2.45
C PRO A 55 -2.23 -0.56 -1.50
N GLN A 56 -0.98 -0.68 -1.05
CA GLN A 56 -0.30 0.32 -0.21
C GLN A 56 0.75 1.09 -1.02
N ASN A 57 0.77 2.40 -0.89
CA ASN A 57 1.68 3.30 -1.62
C ASN A 57 1.49 3.17 -3.15
N GLY A 58 2.46 3.62 -3.98
CA GLY A 58 2.35 3.53 -5.43
C GLY A 58 1.07 4.15 -5.99
N ILE A 59 0.56 5.21 -5.37
CA ILE A 59 -0.75 5.81 -5.67
C ILE A 59 -0.81 6.42 -7.08
N GLU A 60 0.33 6.64 -7.73
CA GLU A 60 0.45 7.04 -9.13
C GLU A 60 -0.29 6.09 -10.09
N LEU A 61 -0.48 4.83 -9.68
CA LEU A 61 -1.25 3.85 -10.42
C LEU A 61 -2.74 4.21 -10.54
N ALA A 62 -3.23 5.15 -9.73
CA ALA A 62 -4.61 5.65 -9.81
C ALA A 62 -4.91 6.41 -11.11
N THR A 63 -3.89 6.89 -11.82
CA THR A 63 -4.03 7.60 -13.09
C THR A 63 -3.42 6.83 -14.26
N LYS A 64 -3.83 7.14 -15.49
CA LYS A 64 -3.37 6.45 -16.69
C LYS A 64 -1.89 6.69 -17.00
N ASP A 65 -1.41 7.88 -16.65
CA ASP A 65 -0.06 8.38 -16.96
C ASP A 65 0.84 8.52 -15.74
N GLY A 66 0.32 8.26 -14.54
CA GLY A 66 1.04 8.40 -13.28
C GLY A 66 1.13 9.85 -12.77
N ASP A 67 0.53 10.81 -13.49
CA ASP A 67 0.52 12.23 -13.11
C ASP A 67 -0.63 12.52 -12.13
N ASP A 68 -0.39 13.40 -11.16
CA ASP A 68 -1.38 13.78 -10.14
C ASP A 68 -2.53 14.65 -10.67
N HIS A 69 -2.45 15.07 -11.92
CA HIS A 69 -3.48 15.71 -12.71
C HIS A 69 -3.98 14.84 -13.88
N GLY A 70 -3.49 13.60 -13.96
CA GLY A 70 -3.81 12.63 -14.99
C GLY A 70 -5.27 12.16 -14.96
N GLU A 71 -5.72 11.55 -16.06
CA GLU A 71 -7.03 10.90 -16.08
C GLU A 71 -7.06 9.66 -15.18
N PRO A 72 -8.15 9.42 -14.42
CA PRO A 72 -8.30 8.21 -13.61
C PRO A 72 -8.18 6.94 -14.45
N ASP A 73 -7.43 5.96 -13.95
CA ASP A 73 -7.40 4.61 -14.53
C ASP A 73 -8.53 3.77 -13.94
N LEU A 74 -9.70 3.84 -14.56
CA LEU A 74 -10.89 3.17 -14.06
C LEU A 74 -10.78 1.64 -14.05
N ASN A 75 -9.91 1.04 -14.88
CA ASN A 75 -9.70 -0.41 -14.83
C ASN A 75 -9.02 -0.81 -13.52
N TYR A 76 -7.97 -0.07 -13.13
CA TYR A 76 -7.27 -0.28 -11.88
C TYR A 76 -8.16 0.08 -10.67
N LEU A 77 -8.75 1.27 -10.69
CA LEU A 77 -9.55 1.79 -9.57
C LEU A 77 -10.81 0.95 -9.27
N ASN A 78 -11.41 0.32 -10.27
CA ASN A 78 -12.55 -0.59 -10.09
C ASN A 78 -12.13 -2.01 -9.65
N ALA A 79 -10.87 -2.37 -9.79
CA ALA A 79 -10.36 -3.67 -9.33
C ALA A 79 -10.07 -3.68 -7.83
N ILE A 80 -9.78 -2.54 -7.23
CA ILE A 80 -9.42 -2.37 -5.82
C ILE A 80 -10.60 -1.84 -4.98
N ASP A 81 -10.50 -1.95 -3.66
CA ASP A 81 -11.55 -1.53 -2.72
C ASP A 81 -11.07 -0.38 -1.80
N GLY A 82 -9.78 -0.14 -1.77
CA GLY A 82 -9.15 0.94 -1.03
C GLY A 82 -7.70 1.14 -1.44
N ASN A 83 -7.08 2.20 -0.91
CA ASN A 83 -5.64 2.43 -0.96
C ASN A 83 -5.11 2.67 0.44
N GLY A 84 -4.01 2.01 0.77
CA GLY A 84 -3.15 2.36 1.87
C GLY A 84 -2.16 3.45 1.46
N GLN A 85 -1.86 4.36 2.37
CA GLN A 85 -0.82 5.37 2.19
C GLN A 85 -0.08 5.57 3.50
N GLU A 86 1.24 5.46 3.45
CA GLU A 86 2.09 5.80 4.58
C GLU A 86 2.57 7.24 4.50
N ASP A 87 2.95 7.78 5.65
CA ASP A 87 3.66 9.06 5.77
C ASP A 87 2.95 10.27 5.15
N LEU A 88 1.61 10.25 5.07
CA LEU A 88 0.87 11.31 4.37
C LEU A 88 1.00 12.66 5.05
N PHE A 89 0.84 12.72 6.38
CA PHE A 89 0.94 13.96 7.15
C PHE A 89 2.15 14.00 8.09
N TYR A 90 2.65 12.81 8.51
CA TYR A 90 3.82 12.66 9.37
C TYR A 90 4.58 11.39 9.01
N GLY A 91 5.91 11.45 9.02
CA GLY A 91 6.78 10.28 8.86
C GLY A 91 7.67 10.28 7.61
N TYR A 92 7.36 11.09 6.61
CA TYR A 92 7.97 11.03 5.27
C TYR A 92 9.50 11.10 5.28
N ASP A 93 10.08 12.11 5.89
CA ASP A 93 11.53 12.22 6.05
C ASP A 93 12.03 11.54 7.33
N LEU A 94 11.26 11.69 8.41
CA LEU A 94 11.58 11.16 9.74
C LEU A 94 10.28 10.99 10.54
N ASP A 95 10.26 9.96 11.38
CA ASP A 95 9.15 9.75 12.32
C ASP A 95 8.91 10.98 13.19
N ASP A 96 7.66 11.23 13.51
CA ASP A 96 7.23 12.37 14.32
C ASP A 96 7.51 13.76 13.69
N VAL A 97 7.89 13.81 12.41
CA VAL A 97 8.09 15.03 11.63
C VAL A 97 6.98 15.18 10.60
N ALA A 98 6.47 16.40 10.44
CA ALA A 98 5.44 16.67 9.45
C ALA A 98 5.98 16.46 8.04
N THR A 99 5.21 15.77 7.20
CA THR A 99 5.48 15.56 5.78
C THR A 99 5.57 16.91 5.06
N PRO A 100 6.57 17.12 4.18
CA PRO A 100 6.68 18.33 3.40
C PRO A 100 5.38 18.65 2.65
N SER A 101 5.02 19.93 2.59
CA SER A 101 3.71 20.34 2.07
C SER A 101 3.52 20.04 0.59
N GLU A 102 4.57 19.96 -0.18
CA GLU A 102 4.55 19.64 -1.61
C GLU A 102 4.23 18.17 -1.81
N ASP A 103 4.95 17.28 -1.09
CA ASP A 103 4.72 15.83 -1.13
C ASP A 103 3.32 15.48 -0.63
N ASN A 104 2.89 16.07 0.50
CA ASN A 104 1.54 15.91 1.01
C ASN A 104 0.48 16.33 -0.02
N ALA A 105 0.68 17.47 -0.69
CA ALA A 105 -0.28 17.95 -1.68
C ALA A 105 -0.32 17.06 -2.93
N TYR A 106 0.83 16.55 -3.38
CA TYR A 106 0.95 15.59 -4.49
C TYR A 106 0.20 14.30 -4.18
N LEU A 107 0.55 13.62 -3.09
CA LEU A 107 -0.08 12.37 -2.67
C LEU A 107 -1.60 12.53 -2.50
N ARG A 108 -2.04 13.62 -1.87
CA ARG A 108 -3.47 13.86 -1.65
C ARG A 108 -4.26 14.03 -2.95
N ARG A 109 -3.70 14.66 -3.99
CA ARG A 109 -4.40 14.76 -5.28
C ARG A 109 -4.68 13.38 -5.87
N LEU A 110 -3.70 12.48 -5.83
CA LEU A 110 -3.85 11.10 -6.31
C LEU A 110 -4.81 10.27 -5.43
N LEU A 111 -4.68 10.38 -4.10
CA LEU A 111 -5.59 9.72 -3.15
C LEU A 111 -7.04 10.18 -3.32
N ASP A 112 -7.26 11.48 -3.59
CA ASP A 112 -8.60 12.00 -3.85
C ASP A 112 -9.19 11.49 -5.17
N ILE A 113 -8.37 11.18 -6.19
CA ILE A 113 -8.81 10.51 -7.42
C ILE A 113 -9.36 9.12 -7.07
N SER A 114 -8.61 8.34 -6.29
CA SER A 114 -9.05 7.00 -5.86
C SER A 114 -10.30 7.08 -4.98
N LYS A 115 -10.34 7.96 -3.99
CA LYS A 115 -11.51 8.19 -3.13
C LYS A 115 -12.75 8.57 -3.92
N ASN A 116 -12.62 9.48 -4.88
CA ASN A 116 -13.72 9.91 -5.73
C ASN A 116 -14.23 8.81 -6.68
N SER A 117 -13.43 7.78 -6.91
CA SER A 117 -13.82 6.57 -7.63
C SER A 117 -14.52 5.53 -6.74
N GLY A 118 -14.67 5.80 -5.45
CA GLY A 118 -15.39 4.96 -4.49
C GLY A 118 -14.49 4.15 -3.54
N ASN A 119 -13.18 4.26 -3.65
CA ASN A 119 -12.23 3.53 -2.81
C ASN A 119 -12.07 4.18 -1.43
N THR A 120 -11.88 3.35 -0.41
CA THR A 120 -11.57 3.81 0.95
C THR A 120 -10.08 4.09 1.08
N ILE A 121 -9.72 5.26 1.62
CA ILE A 121 -8.32 5.59 1.86
C ILE A 121 -7.97 5.30 3.32
N LEU A 122 -6.91 4.50 3.53
CA LEU A 122 -6.34 4.18 4.82
C LEU A 122 -4.96 4.81 4.94
N VAL A 123 -4.78 5.70 5.90
CA VAL A 123 -3.50 6.43 6.09
C VAL A 123 -2.82 5.96 7.36
N THR A 124 -1.56 5.57 7.23
CA THR A 124 -0.66 5.32 8.37
C THR A 124 0.36 6.44 8.45
N ASP A 125 0.26 7.27 9.50
CA ASP A 125 1.27 8.28 9.80
C ASP A 125 2.16 7.77 10.94
N TYR A 126 3.49 7.85 10.78
CA TYR A 126 4.43 7.48 11.84
C TYR A 126 4.70 8.66 12.74
N VAL A 127 3.98 8.68 13.87
CA VAL A 127 3.93 9.81 14.80
C VAL A 127 3.65 9.34 16.22
N SER A 128 4.49 9.75 17.17
CA SER A 128 4.48 9.27 18.56
C SER A 128 4.11 10.35 19.58
N THR A 129 4.28 11.64 19.25
CA THR A 129 3.91 12.74 20.17
C THR A 129 2.40 12.91 20.21
N PRO A 130 1.70 12.79 21.37
CA PRO A 130 0.24 12.81 21.45
C PRO A 130 -0.47 13.97 20.73
N GLY A 131 0.02 15.21 20.87
CA GLY A 131 -0.56 16.35 20.16
C GLY A 131 -0.38 16.32 18.65
N LYS A 132 0.65 15.61 18.13
CA LYS A 132 0.83 15.38 16.70
C LYS A 132 -0.01 14.20 16.22
N MET A 133 -0.21 13.16 17.03
CA MET A 133 -1.16 12.07 16.75
C MET A 133 -2.58 12.64 16.60
N ASP A 134 -3.01 13.52 17.53
CA ASP A 134 -4.30 14.21 17.41
C ASP A 134 -4.39 15.02 16.12
N ALA A 135 -3.32 15.73 15.76
CA ALA A 135 -3.28 16.52 14.53
C ALA A 135 -3.29 15.63 13.26
N SER A 136 -2.64 14.47 13.28
CA SER A 136 -2.72 13.47 12.21
C SER A 136 -4.15 12.99 12.03
N TYR A 137 -4.78 12.51 13.10
CA TYR A 137 -6.19 12.07 13.07
C TYR A 137 -7.13 13.16 12.54
N GLN A 138 -6.96 14.41 12.99
CA GLN A 138 -7.82 15.52 12.53
C GLN A 138 -7.62 15.81 11.04
N LYS A 139 -6.38 15.90 10.57
CA LYS A 139 -6.06 16.17 9.15
C LYS A 139 -6.60 15.08 8.23
N ASN A 140 -6.46 13.81 8.63
CA ASN A 140 -7.02 12.69 7.89
C ASN A 140 -8.54 12.71 7.87
N ALA A 141 -9.19 13.00 9.00
CA ALA A 141 -10.64 13.15 9.09
C ALA A 141 -11.15 14.30 8.20
N ASP A 142 -10.47 15.45 8.18
CA ASP A 142 -10.80 16.59 7.31
C ASP A 142 -10.68 16.25 5.82
N ALA A 143 -9.76 15.32 5.46
CA ALA A 143 -9.62 14.78 4.11
C ALA A 143 -10.64 13.68 3.79
N GLY A 144 -11.36 13.16 4.80
CA GLY A 144 -12.29 12.05 4.66
C GLY A 144 -11.57 10.69 4.49
N TYR A 145 -10.42 10.53 5.15
CA TYR A 145 -9.63 9.31 5.18
C TYR A 145 -9.77 8.59 6.53
N VAL A 146 -9.64 7.28 6.53
CA VAL A 146 -9.50 6.46 7.74
C VAL A 146 -8.03 6.42 8.11
N SER A 147 -7.67 6.62 9.37
CA SER A 147 -6.27 6.76 9.73
C SER A 147 -5.86 5.97 10.97
N PHE A 148 -4.58 5.67 11.01
CA PHE A 148 -3.84 5.06 12.11
C PHE A 148 -2.58 5.89 12.36
N ALA A 149 -2.45 6.44 13.57
CA ALA A 149 -1.22 7.09 14.02
C ALA A 149 -0.34 6.02 14.70
N ALA A 150 0.64 5.51 13.95
CA ALA A 150 1.59 4.54 14.45
C ALA A 150 2.67 5.24 15.28
N ASP A 151 2.77 4.90 16.55
CA ASP A 151 3.79 5.44 17.45
C ASP A 151 5.13 4.70 17.34
N HIS A 152 5.17 3.63 16.52
CA HIS A 152 6.35 2.83 16.25
C HIS A 152 6.35 2.33 14.80
N ARG A 153 7.40 2.61 14.03
CA ARG A 153 7.49 2.25 12.60
C ARG A 153 7.57 0.75 12.36
N ASP A 154 8.04 -0.01 13.34
CA ASP A 154 8.10 -1.47 13.23
C ASP A 154 6.71 -2.13 13.25
N LEU A 155 5.62 -1.40 13.54
CA LEU A 155 4.25 -1.91 13.55
C LEU A 155 4.10 -3.21 14.36
N ASP A 156 4.72 -3.24 15.53
CA ASP A 156 4.92 -4.43 16.36
C ASP A 156 4.11 -4.41 17.67
N HIS A 157 3.37 -3.34 17.95
CA HIS A 157 2.54 -3.22 19.15
C HIS A 157 1.26 -2.42 18.93
N ILE A 158 0.36 -2.50 19.91
CA ILE A 158 -0.88 -1.74 19.92
C ILE A 158 -0.62 -0.43 20.66
N PRO A 159 -0.78 0.76 20.00
CA PRO A 159 -0.55 2.04 20.66
C PRO A 159 -1.40 2.24 21.90
N SER A 160 -0.81 2.83 22.94
CA SER A 160 -1.51 3.16 24.19
C SER A 160 -2.28 4.47 24.13
N TYR A 161 -2.11 5.25 23.07
CA TYR A 161 -2.78 6.54 22.82
C TYR A 161 -3.35 6.58 21.39
N PRO A 162 -4.53 7.22 21.20
CA PRO A 162 -5.41 7.81 22.21
C PRO A 162 -6.22 6.78 23.00
N THR A 163 -6.73 7.17 24.15
CA THR A 163 -7.64 6.35 24.96
C THR A 163 -8.92 7.15 25.26
N PRO A 164 -10.11 6.71 24.78
CA PRO A 164 -10.33 5.55 23.90
C PRO A 164 -9.64 5.72 22.54
N ILE A 165 -9.54 4.64 21.78
CA ILE A 165 -8.97 4.70 20.43
C ILE A 165 -9.80 5.68 19.55
N HIS A 166 -9.12 6.32 18.58
CA HIS A 166 -9.77 7.26 17.69
C HIS A 166 -10.98 6.64 16.98
N ASN A 167 -12.13 7.35 16.98
CA ASN A 167 -13.40 6.90 16.40
C ASN A 167 -13.88 5.51 16.88
N GLU A 168 -13.58 5.15 18.13
CA GLU A 168 -14.06 3.88 18.71
C GLU A 168 -15.59 3.76 18.60
N ASN A 169 -16.04 2.57 18.20
CA ASN A 169 -17.46 2.26 18.06
C ASN A 169 -17.72 0.76 18.26
N SER A 170 -19.00 0.37 18.44
CA SER A 170 -19.44 -1.02 18.63
C SER A 170 -20.11 -1.62 17.40
N GLU A 171 -19.96 -1.02 16.23
CA GLU A 171 -20.58 -1.50 15.01
C GLU A 171 -19.92 -2.81 14.53
N THR A 172 -20.71 -3.63 13.86
CA THR A 172 -20.19 -4.77 13.10
C THR A 172 -19.86 -4.30 11.69
N ILE A 173 -18.58 -4.32 11.35
CA ILE A 173 -18.07 -3.89 10.06
C ILE A 173 -18.14 -5.06 9.09
N THR A 174 -18.79 -4.87 7.96
CA THR A 174 -18.97 -5.88 6.89
C THR A 174 -18.44 -5.40 5.54
N HIS A 175 -18.13 -4.10 5.40
CA HIS A 175 -17.58 -3.48 4.20
C HIS A 175 -16.52 -2.47 4.61
N LEU A 176 -15.45 -2.35 3.83
CA LEU A 176 -14.33 -1.45 4.13
C LEU A 176 -14.77 0.01 4.34
N ALA A 177 -15.74 0.48 3.54
CA ALA A 177 -16.26 1.86 3.65
C ALA A 177 -16.98 2.17 4.98
N GLN A 178 -17.28 1.16 5.82
CA GLN A 178 -17.87 1.35 7.16
C GLN A 178 -16.80 1.57 8.22
N ALA A 179 -15.54 1.17 7.97
CA ALA A 179 -14.45 1.32 8.93
C ALA A 179 -14.19 2.80 9.25
N LYS A 180 -14.02 3.11 10.54
CA LYS A 180 -13.73 4.45 11.07
C LYS A 180 -12.30 4.57 11.61
N ASN A 181 -11.66 3.44 11.84
CA ASN A 181 -10.30 3.30 12.34
C ASN A 181 -9.75 1.94 11.95
N PHE A 182 -8.45 1.77 12.04
CA PHE A 182 -7.79 0.48 11.85
C PHE A 182 -6.55 0.35 12.74
N LEU A 183 -6.11 -0.87 12.96
CA LEU A 183 -4.83 -1.22 13.57
C LEU A 183 -3.93 -1.86 12.51
N TYR A 184 -2.70 -1.38 12.40
CA TYR A 184 -1.68 -1.97 11.54
C TYR A 184 -0.62 -2.63 12.43
N LEU A 185 -0.59 -3.97 12.47
CA LEU A 185 0.20 -4.78 13.39
C LEU A 185 0.71 -6.03 12.67
N ILE A 186 1.80 -5.89 11.93
CA ILE A 186 2.36 -6.95 11.07
C ILE A 186 3.55 -7.68 11.69
N ASN A 187 4.23 -7.07 12.67
CA ASN A 187 5.39 -7.65 13.32
C ASN A 187 5.02 -8.16 14.72
N PRO A 188 4.74 -9.48 14.89
CA PRO A 188 4.26 -10.03 16.17
C PRO A 188 5.38 -10.39 17.15
N GLU A 189 6.64 -9.92 16.94
CA GLU A 189 7.82 -10.26 17.74
C GLU A 189 7.64 -10.07 19.25
N PRO A 190 7.00 -8.99 19.76
CA PRO A 190 6.80 -8.78 21.19
C PRO A 190 5.83 -9.78 21.84
N PHE A 191 4.98 -10.45 21.06
CA PHE A 191 3.99 -11.40 21.60
C PHE A 191 4.61 -12.76 21.82
N SER A 192 4.41 -13.35 23.02
CA SER A 192 5.01 -14.64 23.40
C SER A 192 4.42 -15.81 22.62
N SER A 193 3.16 -15.70 22.18
CA SER A 193 2.41 -16.73 21.46
C SER A 193 1.29 -16.13 20.62
N LYS A 194 0.75 -16.91 19.65
CA LYS A 194 -0.47 -16.54 18.92
C LYS A 194 -1.64 -16.23 19.85
N ALA A 195 -1.78 -16.99 20.94
CA ALA A 195 -2.83 -16.75 21.92
C ALA A 195 -2.69 -15.39 22.61
N ASP A 196 -1.47 -14.96 22.93
CA ASP A 196 -1.22 -13.63 23.51
C ASP A 196 -1.53 -12.53 22.50
N PHE A 197 -1.14 -12.70 21.22
CA PHE A 197 -1.49 -11.80 20.13
C PHE A 197 -3.02 -11.67 19.96
N ILE A 198 -3.72 -12.81 19.87
CA ILE A 198 -5.18 -12.85 19.71
C ILE A 198 -5.87 -12.18 20.90
N ASN A 199 -5.43 -12.48 22.14
CA ASN A 199 -5.99 -11.86 23.35
C ASN A 199 -5.79 -10.34 23.36
N ALA A 200 -4.61 -9.87 22.99
CA ALA A 200 -4.32 -8.44 22.94
C ALA A 200 -5.19 -7.72 21.88
N VAL A 201 -5.29 -8.27 20.67
CA VAL A 201 -6.09 -7.69 19.58
C VAL A 201 -7.58 -7.72 19.90
N THR A 202 -8.11 -8.85 20.40
CA THR A 202 -9.54 -8.97 20.73
C THR A 202 -9.96 -8.11 21.93
N ALA A 203 -9.01 -7.64 22.74
CA ALA A 203 -9.25 -6.64 23.78
C ALA A 203 -9.42 -5.20 23.24
N THR A 204 -9.28 -4.98 21.94
CA THR A 204 -9.43 -3.68 21.28
C THR A 204 -10.74 -3.56 20.49
N ASN A 205 -11.08 -2.33 20.10
CA ASN A 205 -12.30 -2.02 19.34
C ASN A 205 -12.02 -1.44 17.94
N TYR A 206 -10.83 -1.70 17.37
CA TYR A 206 -10.55 -1.29 15.99
C TYR A 206 -11.51 -1.94 14.98
N ASP A 207 -11.91 -1.21 13.96
CA ASP A 207 -12.85 -1.62 12.91
C ASP A 207 -12.20 -2.52 11.85
N ALA A 208 -10.91 -2.34 11.65
CA ALA A 208 -10.11 -3.18 10.77
C ALA A 208 -8.76 -3.51 11.44
N LEU A 209 -8.20 -4.66 11.06
CA LEU A 209 -6.87 -5.12 11.45
C LEU A 209 -6.10 -5.48 10.18
N ILE A 210 -4.90 -4.93 10.03
CA ILE A 210 -3.91 -5.37 9.05
C ILE A 210 -2.84 -6.13 9.82
N MET A 211 -2.61 -7.41 9.47
CA MET A 211 -1.66 -8.30 10.13
C MET A 211 -1.02 -9.26 9.13
N ASP A 212 0.01 -9.96 9.52
CA ASP A 212 0.59 -11.04 8.70
C ASP A 212 -0.18 -12.36 8.85
N LEU A 213 -0.26 -13.17 7.78
CA LEU A 213 -0.73 -14.55 7.83
C LEU A 213 0.15 -15.42 8.75
N PHE A 214 1.44 -15.11 8.82
CA PHE A 214 2.41 -15.88 9.59
C PHE A 214 2.70 -15.24 10.95
N PHE A 215 2.79 -16.07 11.98
CA PHE A 215 3.35 -15.65 13.25
C PHE A 215 4.88 -15.70 13.18
N LYS A 216 5.57 -15.07 14.13
CA LYS A 216 7.04 -14.97 14.16
C LYS A 216 7.81 -16.30 14.10
N ASP A 217 7.16 -17.42 14.36
CA ASP A 217 7.73 -18.76 14.26
C ASP A 217 7.52 -19.41 12.88
N GLY A 218 6.98 -18.65 11.92
CA GLY A 218 6.67 -19.10 10.56
C GLY A 218 5.40 -19.94 10.43
N THR A 219 4.65 -20.15 11.53
CA THR A 219 3.37 -20.87 11.46
C THR A 219 2.23 -19.95 11.06
N THR A 220 1.34 -20.42 10.18
CA THR A 220 0.16 -19.66 9.74
C THR A 220 -0.91 -19.58 10.83
N PHE A 221 -1.63 -18.46 10.89
CA PHE A 221 -2.88 -18.40 11.63
C PHE A 221 -3.94 -19.27 10.95
N SER A 222 -4.64 -20.07 11.73
CA SER A 222 -5.75 -20.92 11.26
C SER A 222 -7.03 -20.11 11.07
N ALA A 223 -7.97 -20.64 10.30
CA ALA A 223 -9.30 -20.03 10.11
C ALA A 223 -10.07 -19.80 11.44
N GLY A 224 -9.85 -20.69 12.42
CA GLY A 224 -10.42 -20.53 13.76
C GLY A 224 -9.82 -19.35 14.55
N GLU A 225 -8.50 -19.11 14.40
CA GLU A 225 -7.80 -17.99 15.00
C GLU A 225 -8.16 -16.66 14.33
N ILE A 226 -8.22 -16.61 12.99
CA ILE A 226 -8.68 -15.43 12.25
C ILE A 226 -10.14 -15.08 12.63
N ASN A 227 -11.02 -16.09 12.74
CA ASN A 227 -12.41 -15.84 13.18
C ASN A 227 -12.49 -15.27 14.63
N GLN A 228 -11.57 -15.63 15.52
CA GLN A 228 -11.49 -15.00 16.83
C GLN A 228 -11.09 -13.52 16.72
N LEU A 229 -10.08 -13.22 15.91
CA LEU A 229 -9.58 -11.85 15.67
C LEU A 229 -10.66 -10.91 15.08
N LYS A 230 -11.66 -11.43 14.40
CA LYS A 230 -12.81 -10.63 13.91
C LYS A 230 -13.69 -10.05 15.02
N ASN A 231 -13.55 -10.45 16.28
CA ASN A 231 -14.38 -9.93 17.36
C ASN A 231 -13.71 -8.71 18.02
N LYS A 232 -14.52 -7.67 18.30
CA LYS A 232 -14.14 -6.52 19.12
C LYS A 232 -14.50 -6.76 20.58
N ALA A 233 -13.79 -6.09 21.52
CA ALA A 233 -14.06 -6.18 22.95
C ALA A 233 -15.48 -5.75 23.33
N ASN A 234 -16.06 -4.79 22.61
CA ASN A 234 -17.38 -4.21 22.85
C ASN A 234 -18.55 -4.97 22.16
N GLY A 235 -18.27 -6.14 21.57
CA GLY A 235 -19.29 -7.02 20.96
C GLY A 235 -19.53 -6.80 19.45
N GLY A 236 -18.92 -5.78 18.83
CA GLY A 236 -18.92 -5.62 17.37
C GLY A 236 -17.96 -6.58 16.68
N LYS A 237 -17.92 -6.51 15.35
CA LYS A 237 -16.95 -7.25 14.53
C LYS A 237 -16.10 -6.30 13.68
N ARG A 238 -14.88 -6.71 13.40
CA ARG A 238 -13.93 -6.04 12.51
C ARG A 238 -13.66 -6.84 11.26
N LEU A 239 -13.10 -6.18 10.24
CA LEU A 239 -12.45 -6.82 9.11
C LEU A 239 -11.00 -7.15 9.47
N VAL A 240 -10.47 -8.25 8.90
CA VAL A 240 -9.09 -8.68 9.10
C VAL A 240 -8.43 -8.87 7.73
N PHE A 241 -7.39 -8.09 7.45
CA PHE A 241 -6.64 -8.11 6.21
C PHE A 241 -5.26 -8.73 6.41
N SER A 242 -4.83 -9.56 5.46
CA SER A 242 -3.46 -10.06 5.46
C SER A 242 -2.53 -9.11 4.71
N TYR A 243 -1.46 -8.68 5.35
CA TYR A 243 -0.30 -8.11 4.66
C TYR A 243 0.26 -9.12 3.67
N MET A 244 0.63 -8.67 2.49
CA MET A 244 1.28 -9.48 1.46
C MET A 244 2.17 -8.61 0.57
N SER A 245 3.50 -8.77 0.64
CA SER A 245 4.42 -8.16 -0.31
C SER A 245 4.30 -8.81 -1.68
N ILE A 246 4.16 -8.00 -2.75
CA ILE A 246 4.08 -8.49 -4.13
C ILE A 246 5.20 -7.98 -5.03
N GLY A 247 5.88 -6.91 -4.63
CA GLY A 247 7.03 -6.34 -5.36
C GLY A 247 8.39 -6.81 -4.87
N GLU A 248 8.43 -7.54 -3.75
CA GLU A 248 9.65 -8.13 -3.17
C GLU A 248 9.41 -9.56 -2.68
N ALA A 249 10.45 -10.39 -2.80
CA ALA A 249 10.52 -11.71 -2.18
C ALA A 249 11.25 -11.62 -0.84
N GLU A 250 10.73 -12.32 0.16
CA GLU A 250 11.22 -12.28 1.53
C GLU A 250 11.86 -13.63 1.89
N ASP A 251 13.14 -13.66 2.33
CA ASP A 251 13.92 -14.90 2.51
C ASP A 251 13.49 -15.73 3.73
N TYR A 252 12.60 -15.19 4.55
CA TYR A 252 11.99 -15.85 5.69
C TYR A 252 10.59 -16.43 5.39
N ARG A 253 10.09 -16.30 4.16
CA ARG A 253 8.77 -16.83 3.76
C ARG A 253 8.83 -18.30 3.35
N TYR A 254 7.70 -18.97 3.46
CA TYR A 254 7.53 -20.40 3.16
C TYR A 254 7.95 -20.80 1.75
N TYR A 255 7.87 -19.88 0.78
CA TYR A 255 8.21 -20.12 -0.63
C TYR A 255 9.71 -20.02 -0.92
N TRP A 256 10.51 -19.47 0.01
CA TRP A 256 11.93 -19.25 -0.21
C TRP A 256 12.70 -20.58 -0.33
N GLN A 257 13.50 -20.70 -1.38
CA GLN A 257 14.36 -21.86 -1.56
C GLN A 257 15.78 -21.58 -1.07
N SER A 258 16.37 -22.52 -0.35
CA SER A 258 17.69 -22.33 0.29
C SER A 258 18.84 -22.12 -0.71
N ASP A 259 18.68 -22.52 -1.96
CA ASP A 259 19.66 -22.33 -3.02
C ASP A 259 19.54 -20.98 -3.74
N TRP A 260 18.47 -20.22 -3.55
CA TRP A 260 18.29 -18.90 -4.19
C TRP A 260 19.36 -17.88 -3.80
N ALA A 261 19.99 -18.03 -2.63
CA ALA A 261 21.12 -17.20 -2.22
C ALA A 261 22.36 -17.37 -3.13
N THR A 262 22.51 -18.53 -3.80
CA THR A 262 23.66 -18.86 -4.64
C THR A 262 23.29 -19.11 -6.10
N ASN A 263 22.06 -19.49 -6.37
CA ASN A 263 21.53 -19.79 -7.70
C ASN A 263 20.12 -19.21 -7.83
N PRO A 264 19.97 -17.86 -7.82
CA PRO A 264 18.67 -17.22 -7.84
C PRO A 264 17.93 -17.48 -9.15
N PRO A 265 16.59 -17.61 -9.13
CA PRO A 265 15.80 -17.60 -10.35
C PRO A 265 15.92 -16.24 -11.07
N SER A 266 15.63 -16.22 -12.36
CA SER A 266 15.87 -15.03 -13.20
C SER A 266 15.11 -13.79 -12.74
N TRP A 267 13.95 -13.98 -12.12
CA TRP A 267 13.09 -12.92 -11.63
C TRP A 267 13.53 -12.33 -10.27
N LEU A 268 14.37 -13.03 -9.50
CA LEU A 268 14.90 -12.56 -8.22
C LEU A 268 16.08 -11.62 -8.46
N LYS A 269 16.03 -10.42 -7.91
CA LYS A 269 17.03 -9.37 -8.12
C LYS A 269 17.83 -9.09 -6.83
N SER A 270 18.42 -7.92 -6.72
CA SER A 270 19.22 -7.52 -5.57
C SER A 270 18.37 -7.39 -4.29
N VAL A 271 19.03 -7.60 -3.15
CA VAL A 271 18.44 -7.29 -1.85
C VAL A 271 18.05 -5.81 -1.77
N ASN A 272 16.96 -5.52 -1.08
CA ASN A 272 16.61 -4.17 -0.68
C ASN A 272 17.58 -3.72 0.44
N PRO A 273 18.38 -2.64 0.26
CA PRO A 273 19.37 -2.23 1.23
C PRO A 273 18.75 -1.73 2.55
N ASP A 274 17.54 -1.24 2.51
CA ASP A 274 16.83 -0.68 3.67
C ASP A 274 16.11 -1.77 4.48
N TRP A 275 15.79 -2.90 3.83
CA TRP A 275 15.11 -4.04 4.44
C TRP A 275 15.87 -5.34 4.18
N PRO A 276 16.91 -5.67 4.98
CA PRO A 276 17.66 -6.92 4.84
C PRO A 276 16.77 -8.15 4.94
N GLY A 277 16.88 -9.06 3.98
CA GLY A 277 16.01 -10.22 3.85
C GLY A 277 14.93 -10.07 2.78
N ASN A 278 14.70 -8.84 2.30
CA ASN A 278 13.80 -8.56 1.19
C ASN A 278 14.58 -8.38 -0.11
N PHE A 279 14.09 -8.97 -1.19
CA PHE A 279 14.74 -8.98 -2.49
C PHE A 279 13.77 -8.46 -3.56
N LYS A 280 14.19 -7.48 -4.34
CA LYS A 280 13.45 -6.97 -5.48
C LYS A 280 13.13 -8.08 -6.48
N VAL A 281 11.94 -8.07 -7.08
CA VAL A 281 11.52 -9.09 -8.03
C VAL A 281 11.02 -8.47 -9.34
N GLU A 282 11.20 -9.19 -10.45
CA GLU A 282 10.45 -8.90 -11.68
C GLU A 282 8.99 -9.35 -11.49
N TYR A 283 8.18 -8.53 -10.84
CA TYR A 283 6.80 -8.85 -10.45
C TYR A 283 5.88 -9.19 -11.64
N TRP A 284 6.29 -8.87 -12.87
CA TRP A 284 5.62 -9.30 -14.12
C TRP A 284 6.04 -10.69 -14.59
N ASN A 285 7.00 -11.34 -13.91
CA ASN A 285 7.44 -12.67 -14.29
C ASN A 285 6.40 -13.72 -13.86
N PRO A 286 5.94 -14.60 -14.78
CA PRO A 286 4.92 -15.59 -14.46
C PRO A 286 5.28 -16.56 -13.32
N ASP A 287 6.57 -16.89 -13.17
CA ASP A 287 7.01 -17.81 -12.09
C ASP A 287 6.86 -17.15 -10.72
N TRP A 288 7.15 -15.83 -10.61
CA TRP A 288 6.89 -15.06 -9.39
C TRP A 288 5.38 -14.92 -9.14
N GLN A 289 4.61 -14.59 -10.18
CA GLN A 289 3.16 -14.43 -10.05
C GLN A 289 2.49 -15.71 -9.56
N GLN A 290 2.96 -16.90 -9.98
CA GLN A 290 2.46 -18.19 -9.49
C GLN A 290 2.72 -18.43 -8.00
N ILE A 291 3.76 -17.85 -7.41
CA ILE A 291 3.99 -17.88 -5.96
C ILE A 291 2.93 -17.02 -5.25
N ILE A 292 2.55 -15.89 -5.83
CA ILE A 292 1.61 -14.95 -5.25
C ILE A 292 0.16 -15.42 -5.41
N PHE A 293 -0.26 -15.82 -6.63
CA PHE A 293 -1.65 -16.22 -6.89
C PHE A 293 -1.76 -17.24 -8.03
N GLY A 294 -2.94 -17.82 -8.23
CA GLY A 294 -3.31 -18.58 -9.44
C GLY A 294 -3.23 -20.09 -9.31
N ASN A 295 -2.82 -20.64 -8.17
CA ASN A 295 -2.80 -22.07 -7.89
C ASN A 295 -3.11 -22.36 -6.41
N ASP A 296 -3.23 -23.64 -6.05
CA ASP A 296 -3.65 -24.06 -4.70
C ASP A 296 -2.58 -23.85 -3.62
N ASP A 297 -1.30 -23.72 -4.00
CA ASP A 297 -0.18 -23.52 -3.08
C ASP A 297 0.27 -22.04 -3.02
N SER A 298 -0.44 -21.13 -3.73
CA SER A 298 -0.08 -19.72 -3.79
C SER A 298 -0.38 -18.98 -2.48
N TYR A 299 0.38 -17.90 -2.23
CA TYR A 299 0.25 -17.12 -1.00
C TYR A 299 -1.18 -16.58 -0.81
N LEU A 300 -1.76 -16.01 -1.84
CA LEU A 300 -3.14 -15.50 -1.81
C LEU A 300 -4.15 -16.61 -1.51
N LYS A 301 -3.94 -17.83 -2.02
CA LYS A 301 -4.81 -18.97 -1.73
C LYS A 301 -4.76 -19.37 -0.26
N MET A 302 -3.57 -19.38 0.34
CA MET A 302 -3.42 -19.62 1.79
C MET A 302 -4.14 -18.57 2.63
N ILE A 303 -4.08 -17.29 2.24
CA ILE A 303 -4.77 -16.18 2.91
C ILE A 303 -6.30 -16.36 2.83
N LEU A 304 -6.83 -16.69 1.65
CA LEU A 304 -8.24 -16.97 1.45
C LEU A 304 -8.72 -18.15 2.32
N GLU A 305 -7.96 -19.24 2.38
CA GLU A 305 -8.29 -20.43 3.17
C GLU A 305 -8.21 -20.19 4.69
N ALA A 306 -7.30 -19.29 5.11
CA ALA A 306 -7.24 -18.84 6.50
C ALA A 306 -8.44 -17.96 6.90
N GLY A 307 -9.25 -17.49 5.94
CA GLY A 307 -10.49 -16.76 6.19
C GLY A 307 -10.31 -15.28 6.49
N PHE A 308 -9.25 -14.66 5.97
CA PHE A 308 -9.12 -13.20 5.94
C PHE A 308 -10.22 -12.58 5.08
N ASP A 309 -10.59 -11.33 5.36
CA ASP A 309 -11.58 -10.57 4.59
C ASP A 309 -10.99 -9.90 3.35
N GLY A 310 -9.67 -9.88 3.24
CA GLY A 310 -8.95 -9.27 2.13
C GLY A 310 -7.44 -9.28 2.33
N VAL A 311 -6.75 -8.61 1.42
CA VAL A 311 -5.29 -8.40 1.45
C VAL A 311 -4.93 -6.92 1.43
N TYR A 312 -3.85 -6.61 2.13
CA TYR A 312 -3.14 -5.34 2.10
C TYR A 312 -1.83 -5.58 1.35
N LEU A 313 -1.80 -5.14 0.09
CA LEU A 313 -0.72 -5.43 -0.85
C LEU A 313 0.39 -4.39 -0.70
N ASP A 314 1.58 -4.85 -0.39
CA ASP A 314 2.74 -4.00 -0.21
C ASP A 314 3.73 -4.09 -1.36
N ILE A 315 4.65 -3.09 -1.42
CA ILE A 315 5.64 -2.89 -2.48
C ILE A 315 4.95 -2.75 -3.86
N ILE A 316 3.87 -1.99 -3.88
CA ILE A 316 3.19 -1.58 -5.11
C ILE A 316 4.07 -0.62 -5.92
N ASP A 317 4.82 0.24 -5.23
CA ASP A 317 5.83 1.16 -5.77
C ASP A 317 7.10 0.43 -6.27
N GLY A 318 7.17 -0.89 -6.15
CA GLY A 318 8.27 -1.71 -6.68
C GLY A 318 8.52 -1.53 -8.20
N PHE A 319 7.64 -0.85 -8.93
CA PHE A 319 7.89 -0.45 -10.32
C PHE A 319 9.04 0.57 -10.42
N GLU A 320 9.27 1.39 -9.41
CA GLU A 320 10.34 2.39 -9.35
C GLU A 320 11.73 1.73 -9.39
N TYR A 321 11.86 0.47 -9.00
CA TYR A 321 13.12 -0.26 -9.08
C TYR A 321 13.63 -0.45 -10.51
N PHE A 322 12.78 -0.24 -11.51
CA PHE A 322 13.02 -0.57 -12.91
C PHE A 322 12.85 0.65 -13.85
N GLU A 323 12.47 1.80 -13.33
CA GLU A 323 12.34 3.08 -14.04
C GLU A 323 13.65 3.86 -14.21
#